data_9f3bbcf210915a547f6c20cca58704eb
#
_entry.id   9f3bbcf210915a547f6c20cca58704eb
#
_cell.length_a   1.000
_cell.length_b   1.000
_cell.length_c   1.000
_cell.angle_alpha   90.00
_cell.angle_beta   90.00
_cell.angle_gamma   90.00
#
_symmetry.space_group_name_H-M   'P 1'
#
loop_
_entity.id
_entity.type
_entity.pdbx_description
1 polymer ?
#
loop_
_entity_poly.entity_id
_entity_poly.type
_entity_poly.pdbx_seq_one_letter_code
_entity_poly.pdbx_strand_id
1 'polypeptide(L)'
;MSKERLLLVGAGGFGRVASELATQKYDCAFVDDGVEIGTETCGVKVIGRVSDLPKLFDTYKLLVVTIGNNAVRERIYDTAEKIGYAFPNLIHSSAYVSPYAKMGWGCVLLNNSVVQNGSTVGNGVLLNPGVEVHHDCSVDDFALIYTNSVVRTYAKVGKCVRIGSNCTICNNATVSDGADIPDCTAAH
;
A
#
# COMPACT_ATOMS: atom_id res chain seq x y z
N MET A 1 -12.11 23.88 -6.55
CA MET A 1 -10.67 23.86 -6.16
C MET A 1 -9.98 22.82 -7.03
N SER A 2 -8.78 23.11 -7.53
CA SER A 2 -7.97 22.11 -8.25
C SER A 2 -7.56 21.00 -7.28
N LYS A 3 -7.60 19.73 -7.76
CA LYS A 3 -7.10 18.60 -6.96
C LYS A 3 -5.58 18.75 -6.78
N GLU A 4 -5.06 18.27 -5.63
CA GLU A 4 -3.62 18.13 -5.43
C GLU A 4 -3.04 17.08 -6.37
N ARG A 5 -1.79 17.28 -6.79
CA ARG A 5 -1.10 16.36 -7.70
C ARG A 5 -0.43 15.22 -6.94
N LEU A 6 -0.65 14.00 -7.42
CA LEU A 6 -0.12 12.77 -6.84
C LEU A 6 0.62 11.94 -7.88
N LEU A 7 1.85 11.54 -7.60
CA LEU A 7 2.53 10.50 -8.36
C LEU A 7 2.17 9.11 -7.83
N LEU A 8 1.81 8.22 -8.74
CA LEU A 8 1.68 6.79 -8.49
C LEU A 8 2.89 6.09 -9.11
N VAL A 9 3.67 5.39 -8.30
CA VAL A 9 4.84 4.65 -8.79
C VAL A 9 4.46 3.20 -9.04
N GLY A 10 4.43 2.81 -10.30
CA GLY A 10 4.00 1.50 -10.77
C GLY A 10 2.64 1.55 -11.48
N ALA A 11 2.64 1.41 -12.80
CA ALA A 11 1.46 1.40 -13.68
C ALA A 11 0.96 -0.02 -14.01
N GLY A 12 1.46 -1.04 -13.31
CA GLY A 12 1.03 -2.44 -13.44
C GLY A 12 -0.37 -2.71 -12.90
N GLY A 13 -0.73 -3.98 -12.73
CA GLY A 13 -2.08 -4.40 -12.30
C GLY A 13 -2.54 -3.72 -11.02
N PHE A 14 -1.73 -3.76 -9.97
CA PHE A 14 -2.07 -3.12 -8.69
C PHE A 14 -2.11 -1.58 -8.82
N GLY A 15 -1.20 -0.99 -9.61
CA GLY A 15 -1.20 0.45 -9.87
C GLY A 15 -2.50 0.94 -10.50
N ARG A 16 -3.04 0.18 -11.47
CA ARG A 16 -4.34 0.49 -12.08
C ARG A 16 -5.48 0.48 -11.06
N VAL A 17 -5.54 -0.54 -10.22
CA VAL A 17 -6.54 -0.61 -9.13
C VAL A 17 -6.39 0.57 -8.16
N ALA A 18 -5.17 0.87 -7.74
CA ALA A 18 -4.91 2.00 -6.84
C ALA A 18 -5.23 3.36 -7.49
N SER A 19 -5.05 3.50 -8.82
CA SER A 19 -5.36 4.74 -9.53
C SER A 19 -6.85 5.06 -9.56
N GLU A 20 -7.72 4.04 -9.63
CA GLU A 20 -9.17 4.24 -9.53
C GLU A 20 -9.57 4.88 -8.20
N LEU A 21 -8.88 4.52 -7.13
CA LEU A 21 -9.08 5.11 -5.81
C LEU A 21 -8.46 6.52 -5.72
N ALA A 22 -7.23 6.68 -6.20
CA ALA A 22 -6.48 7.92 -6.10
C ALA A 22 -7.12 9.06 -6.91
N THR A 23 -7.61 8.78 -8.12
CA THR A 23 -8.22 9.78 -9.02
C THR A 23 -9.51 10.39 -8.50
N GLN A 24 -10.16 9.76 -7.53
CA GLN A 24 -11.32 10.36 -6.86
C GLN A 24 -10.93 11.65 -6.12
N LYS A 25 -9.73 11.72 -5.56
CA LYS A 25 -9.26 12.81 -4.70
C LYS A 25 -8.13 13.64 -5.32
N TYR A 26 -7.27 13.03 -6.14
CA TYR A 26 -6.04 13.63 -6.66
C TYR A 26 -6.06 13.77 -8.19
N ASP A 27 -5.22 14.69 -8.70
CA ASP A 27 -4.78 14.76 -10.09
C ASP A 27 -3.54 13.87 -10.23
N CYS A 28 -3.71 12.69 -10.87
CA CYS A 28 -2.73 11.62 -10.82
C CYS A 28 -1.91 11.52 -12.11
N ALA A 29 -0.64 11.16 -11.95
CA ALA A 29 0.22 10.66 -13.02
C ALA A 29 0.99 9.42 -12.56
N PHE A 30 1.35 8.55 -13.49
CA PHE A 30 2.21 7.41 -13.22
C PHE A 30 3.68 7.70 -13.53
N VAL A 31 4.57 7.09 -12.75
CA VAL A 31 5.96 6.79 -13.15
C VAL A 31 6.16 5.28 -13.12
N ASP A 32 6.79 4.73 -14.16
CA ASP A 32 6.99 3.29 -14.30
C ASP A 32 8.21 3.01 -15.18
N ASP A 33 9.06 2.05 -14.78
CA ASP A 33 10.27 1.71 -15.52
C ASP A 33 10.03 0.73 -16.69
N GLY A 34 8.91 -0.02 -16.64
CA GLY A 34 8.54 -1.04 -17.62
C GLY A 34 7.48 -0.61 -18.63
N VAL A 35 6.73 0.47 -18.34
CA VAL A 35 5.68 0.99 -19.22
C VAL A 35 6.20 2.21 -19.99
N GLU A 36 5.89 2.28 -21.29
CA GLU A 36 6.33 3.38 -22.16
C GLU A 36 5.76 4.73 -21.70
N ILE A 37 6.63 5.75 -21.67
CA ILE A 37 6.23 7.13 -21.34
C ILE A 37 5.25 7.64 -22.40
N GLY A 38 4.16 8.23 -21.93
CA GLY A 38 3.06 8.67 -22.80
C GLY A 38 1.89 7.70 -22.83
N THR A 39 2.09 6.44 -22.41
CA THR A 39 0.99 5.47 -22.27
C THR A 39 -0.03 5.98 -21.26
N GLU A 40 -1.29 5.83 -21.60
CA GLU A 40 -2.41 6.15 -20.69
C GLU A 40 -3.14 4.87 -20.32
N THR A 41 -3.40 4.69 -19.02
CA THR A 41 -4.16 3.57 -18.49
C THR A 41 -5.08 4.05 -17.37
N CYS A 42 -6.34 3.62 -17.37
CA CYS A 42 -7.37 4.08 -16.43
C CYS A 42 -7.47 5.62 -16.35
N GLY A 43 -7.28 6.34 -17.48
CA GLY A 43 -7.31 7.80 -17.53
C GLY A 43 -6.10 8.49 -16.88
N VAL A 44 -5.05 7.74 -16.51
CA VAL A 44 -3.82 8.25 -15.89
C VAL A 44 -2.64 7.99 -16.82
N LYS A 45 -1.84 9.03 -17.08
CA LYS A 45 -0.72 8.98 -18.01
C LYS A 45 0.58 8.63 -17.30
N VAL A 46 1.40 7.79 -17.93
CA VAL A 46 2.79 7.56 -17.55
C VAL A 46 3.63 8.75 -18.05
N ILE A 47 4.26 9.49 -17.13
CA ILE A 47 4.98 10.74 -17.46
C ILE A 47 6.49 10.63 -17.29
N GLY A 48 7.00 9.53 -16.73
CA GLY A 48 8.43 9.36 -16.48
C GLY A 48 8.76 7.99 -15.88
N ARG A 49 10.02 7.84 -15.52
CA ARG A 49 10.59 6.68 -14.83
C ARG A 49 10.86 6.97 -13.38
N VAL A 50 11.15 5.96 -12.57
CA VAL A 50 11.51 6.13 -11.15
C VAL A 50 12.74 7.04 -10.99
N SER A 51 13.69 6.99 -11.93
CA SER A 51 14.85 7.90 -11.95
C SER A 51 14.52 9.38 -12.15
N ASP A 52 13.32 9.70 -12.61
CA ASP A 52 12.89 11.09 -12.85
C ASP A 52 12.26 11.73 -11.61
N LEU A 53 12.08 11.00 -10.50
CA LEU A 53 11.50 11.52 -9.25
C LEU A 53 12.11 12.85 -8.79
N PRO A 54 13.45 13.05 -8.81
CA PRO A 54 14.02 14.35 -8.41
C PRO A 54 13.54 15.52 -9.27
N LYS A 55 13.34 15.31 -10.59
CA LYS A 55 12.87 16.34 -11.52
C LYS A 55 11.38 16.63 -11.40
N LEU A 56 10.60 15.61 -10.99
CA LEU A 56 9.15 15.69 -10.86
C LEU A 56 8.72 16.29 -9.52
N PHE A 57 9.62 16.35 -8.55
CA PHE A 57 9.32 16.80 -7.19
C PHE A 57 8.73 18.21 -7.12
N ASP A 58 9.17 19.14 -7.96
CA ASP A 58 8.64 20.51 -7.94
C ASP A 58 7.16 20.58 -8.36
N THR A 59 6.73 19.66 -9.22
CA THR A 59 5.37 19.58 -9.73
C THR A 59 4.48 18.70 -8.88
N TYR A 60 5.03 17.61 -8.35
CA TYR A 60 4.33 16.59 -7.56
C TYR A 60 5.00 16.50 -6.19
N LYS A 61 4.32 16.92 -5.14
CA LYS A 61 4.84 16.81 -3.76
C LYS A 61 4.39 15.53 -3.06
N LEU A 62 3.35 14.87 -3.61
CA LEU A 62 2.77 13.66 -3.05
C LEU A 62 3.13 12.45 -3.91
N LEU A 63 3.40 11.33 -3.26
CA LEU A 63 3.75 10.08 -3.92
C LEU A 63 3.17 8.87 -3.17
N VAL A 64 2.68 7.88 -3.93
CA VAL A 64 2.33 6.55 -3.39
C VAL A 64 2.93 5.49 -4.31
N VAL A 65 3.59 4.49 -3.71
CA VAL A 65 4.16 3.35 -4.46
C VAL A 65 3.15 2.22 -4.53
N THR A 66 2.78 1.87 -5.75
CA THR A 66 1.76 0.87 -6.07
C THR A 66 2.36 -0.40 -6.70
N ILE A 67 3.51 -0.84 -6.15
CA ILE A 67 4.26 -2.01 -6.59
C ILE A 67 4.11 -3.12 -5.55
N GLY A 68 3.69 -4.32 -5.98
CA GLY A 68 3.45 -5.46 -5.10
C GLY A 68 4.73 -6.09 -4.51
N ASN A 69 5.89 -5.90 -5.14
CA ASN A 69 7.15 -6.38 -4.55
C ASN A 69 7.55 -5.49 -3.37
N ASN A 70 7.55 -6.08 -2.16
CA ASN A 70 7.76 -5.35 -0.91
C ASN A 70 9.12 -4.65 -0.84
N ALA A 71 10.21 -5.36 -1.21
CA ALA A 71 11.56 -4.79 -1.17
C ALA A 71 11.77 -3.67 -2.20
N VAL A 72 11.16 -3.79 -3.39
CA VAL A 72 11.18 -2.72 -4.40
C VAL A 72 10.38 -1.52 -3.91
N ARG A 73 9.21 -1.75 -3.30
CA ARG A 73 8.36 -0.70 -2.74
C ARG A 73 9.08 0.08 -1.64
N GLU A 74 9.70 -0.62 -0.68
CA GLU A 74 10.51 -0.03 0.37
C GLU A 74 11.61 0.88 -0.19
N ARG A 75 12.46 0.34 -1.09
CA ARG A 75 13.57 1.09 -1.69
C ARG A 75 13.11 2.37 -2.41
N ILE A 76 11.96 2.32 -3.06
CA ILE A 76 11.42 3.50 -3.76
C ILE A 76 10.95 4.53 -2.75
N TYR A 77 10.27 4.13 -1.67
CA TYR A 77 9.87 5.04 -0.60
C TYR A 77 11.08 5.68 0.07
N ASP A 78 12.13 4.91 0.40
CA ASP A 78 13.38 5.45 0.97
C ASP A 78 14.04 6.50 0.06
N THR A 79 13.99 6.27 -1.26
CA THR A 79 14.51 7.22 -2.24
C THR A 79 13.66 8.48 -2.31
N ALA A 80 12.34 8.33 -2.33
CA ALA A 80 11.40 9.44 -2.41
C ALA A 80 11.40 10.30 -1.14
N GLU A 81 11.56 9.67 0.04
CA GLU A 81 11.68 10.36 1.33
C GLU A 81 12.91 11.29 1.36
N LYS A 82 14.07 10.80 0.87
CA LYS A 82 15.30 11.61 0.77
C LYS A 82 15.16 12.81 -0.17
N ILE A 83 14.26 12.73 -1.16
CA ILE A 83 13.93 13.83 -2.07
C ILE A 83 12.98 14.83 -1.39
N GLY A 84 12.16 14.38 -0.42
CA GLY A 84 11.24 15.22 0.34
C GLY A 84 9.76 15.00 0.00
N TYR A 85 9.41 13.93 -0.72
CA TYR A 85 8.01 13.58 -0.99
C TYR A 85 7.22 13.30 0.29
N ALA A 86 5.94 13.68 0.29
CA ALA A 86 4.99 13.25 1.30
C ALA A 86 4.14 12.08 0.78
N PHE A 87 3.73 11.20 1.67
CA PHE A 87 3.12 9.91 1.34
C PHE A 87 1.71 9.79 1.91
N PRO A 88 0.67 10.24 1.18
CA PRO A 88 -0.69 10.10 1.64
C PRO A 88 -1.13 8.63 1.64
N ASN A 89 -2.06 8.29 2.53
CA ASN A 89 -2.74 7.01 2.51
C ASN A 89 -3.89 7.04 1.48
N LEU A 90 -4.02 5.98 0.69
CA LEU A 90 -5.15 5.75 -0.19
C LEU A 90 -6.09 4.75 0.48
N ILE A 91 -7.22 5.21 0.98
CA ILE A 91 -8.18 4.39 1.73
C ILE A 91 -9.51 4.42 1.00
N HIS A 92 -9.99 3.25 0.57
CA HIS A 92 -11.28 3.11 -0.09
C HIS A 92 -12.43 3.48 0.86
N SER A 93 -13.49 4.09 0.35
CA SER A 93 -14.62 4.57 1.15
C SER A 93 -15.36 3.48 1.92
N SER A 94 -15.29 2.23 1.46
CA SER A 94 -15.85 1.06 2.17
C SER A 94 -14.86 0.37 3.11
N ALA A 95 -13.60 0.82 3.18
CA ALA A 95 -12.67 0.32 4.17
C ALA A 95 -12.96 0.96 5.54
N TYR A 96 -12.85 0.17 6.60
CA TYR A 96 -13.01 0.66 7.96
C TYR A 96 -11.67 0.72 8.67
N VAL A 97 -11.28 1.87 9.14
CA VAL A 97 -10.14 2.05 10.03
C VAL A 97 -10.65 2.63 11.35
N SER A 98 -10.44 1.90 12.43
CA SER A 98 -10.84 2.35 13.76
C SER A 98 -10.15 3.69 14.09
N PRO A 99 -10.85 4.66 14.70
CA PRO A 99 -10.23 5.90 15.16
C PRO A 99 -9.19 5.68 16.29
N TYR A 100 -9.14 4.49 16.86
CA TYR A 100 -8.17 4.07 17.86
C TYR A 100 -7.06 3.17 17.31
N ALA A 101 -7.05 2.91 16.00
CA ALA A 101 -5.92 2.27 15.32
C ALA A 101 -4.85 3.31 14.98
N LYS A 102 -3.60 2.86 14.88
CA LYS A 102 -2.50 3.71 14.42
C LYS A 102 -2.10 3.28 13.02
N MET A 103 -1.99 4.25 12.13
CA MET A 103 -1.58 4.01 10.74
C MET A 103 -0.34 4.82 10.41
N GLY A 104 0.61 4.17 9.74
CA GLY A 104 1.72 4.82 9.07
C GLY A 104 1.27 5.57 7.81
N TRP A 105 2.22 5.94 7.00
CA TRP A 105 2.03 6.67 5.75
C TRP A 105 2.16 5.76 4.51
N GLY A 106 1.65 6.24 3.36
CA GLY A 106 1.80 5.57 2.07
C GLY A 106 1.07 4.24 1.92
N CYS A 107 0.13 3.95 2.82
CA CYS A 107 -0.67 2.73 2.79
C CYS A 107 -1.75 2.78 1.71
N VAL A 108 -2.06 1.61 1.13
CA VAL A 108 -3.21 1.44 0.24
C VAL A 108 -4.15 0.40 0.83
N LEU A 109 -5.33 0.84 1.22
CA LEU A 109 -6.40 0.01 1.77
C LEU A 109 -7.53 -0.08 0.76
N LEU A 110 -7.70 -1.26 0.16
CA LEU A 110 -8.74 -1.49 -0.83
C LEU A 110 -10.10 -1.76 -0.18
N ASN A 111 -11.13 -1.94 -1.01
CA ASN A 111 -12.51 -2.05 -0.57
C ASN A 111 -12.73 -3.16 0.48
N ASN A 112 -13.58 -2.86 1.46
CA ASN A 112 -13.97 -3.76 2.56
C ASN A 112 -12.80 -4.25 3.43
N SER A 113 -11.63 -3.62 3.36
CA SER A 113 -10.57 -3.91 4.34
C SER A 113 -10.93 -3.29 5.70
N VAL A 114 -10.51 -3.95 6.78
CA VAL A 114 -10.85 -3.57 8.16
C VAL A 114 -9.58 -3.51 9.01
N VAL A 115 -9.40 -2.42 9.74
CA VAL A 115 -8.36 -2.29 10.78
C VAL A 115 -9.06 -1.94 12.09
N GLN A 116 -9.06 -2.88 13.04
CA GLN A 116 -9.79 -2.72 14.30
C GLN A 116 -9.00 -1.94 15.36
N ASN A 117 -9.69 -1.66 16.48
CA ASN A 117 -9.19 -0.91 17.62
C ASN A 117 -7.87 -1.48 18.19
N GLY A 118 -6.99 -0.59 18.65
CA GLY A 118 -5.73 -0.96 19.29
C GLY A 118 -4.65 -1.48 18.33
N SER A 119 -4.99 -1.69 17.05
CA SER A 119 -4.04 -2.22 16.07
C SER A 119 -3.13 -1.14 15.52
N THR A 120 -1.94 -1.57 15.10
CA THR A 120 -0.96 -0.72 14.42
C THR A 120 -0.69 -1.25 13.02
N VAL A 121 -0.68 -0.36 12.04
CA VAL A 121 -0.31 -0.64 10.65
C VAL A 121 0.83 0.29 10.28
N GLY A 122 1.95 -0.26 9.88
CA GLY A 122 3.17 0.46 9.52
C GLY A 122 3.08 1.23 8.20
N ASN A 123 4.22 1.67 7.71
CA ASN A 123 4.34 2.49 6.51
C ASN A 123 4.24 1.63 5.24
N GLY A 124 3.67 2.17 4.18
CA GLY A 124 3.64 1.54 2.86
C GLY A 124 2.96 0.18 2.81
N VAL A 125 2.09 -0.14 3.76
CA VAL A 125 1.35 -1.41 3.82
C VAL A 125 0.25 -1.43 2.77
N LEU A 126 0.09 -2.59 2.11
CA LEU A 126 -0.96 -2.82 1.13
C LEU A 126 -1.95 -3.86 1.68
N LEU A 127 -3.20 -3.46 1.90
CA LEU A 127 -4.30 -4.33 2.27
C LEU A 127 -5.25 -4.48 1.08
N ASN A 128 -5.29 -5.68 0.52
CA ASN A 128 -6.19 -6.01 -0.59
C ASN A 128 -7.66 -6.13 -0.12
N PRO A 129 -8.62 -6.30 -1.06
CA PRO A 129 -10.04 -6.32 -0.71
C PRO A 129 -10.38 -7.37 0.36
N GLY A 130 -11.19 -6.97 1.35
CA GLY A 130 -11.68 -7.87 2.39
C GLY A 130 -10.63 -8.35 3.39
N VAL A 131 -9.45 -7.73 3.45
CA VAL A 131 -8.46 -8.02 4.50
C VAL A 131 -8.94 -7.49 5.84
N GLU A 132 -8.85 -8.32 6.88
CA GLU A 132 -9.20 -7.93 8.25
C GLU A 132 -7.98 -7.99 9.17
N VAL A 133 -7.64 -6.86 9.78
CA VAL A 133 -6.69 -6.76 10.89
C VAL A 133 -7.50 -6.57 12.15
N HIS A 134 -7.60 -7.63 12.96
CA HIS A 134 -8.36 -7.64 14.22
C HIS A 134 -7.71 -6.73 15.27
N HIS A 135 -8.39 -6.56 16.40
CA HIS A 135 -7.95 -5.66 17.46
C HIS A 135 -6.61 -6.11 18.08
N ASP A 136 -5.82 -5.12 18.52
CA ASP A 136 -4.54 -5.31 19.19
C ASP A 136 -3.47 -6.07 18.38
N CYS A 137 -3.58 -6.04 17.04
CA CYS A 137 -2.58 -6.60 16.13
C CYS A 137 -1.51 -5.58 15.75
N SER A 138 -0.38 -6.08 15.28
CA SER A 138 0.61 -5.26 14.59
C SER A 138 0.91 -5.80 13.19
N VAL A 139 0.86 -4.93 12.20
CA VAL A 139 1.34 -5.18 10.83
C VAL A 139 2.44 -4.17 10.58
N ASP A 140 3.67 -4.65 10.39
CA ASP A 140 4.84 -3.80 10.26
C ASP A 140 5.00 -3.27 8.82
N ASP A 141 6.02 -2.42 8.61
CA ASP A 141 6.24 -1.66 7.38
C ASP A 141 6.30 -2.55 6.13
N PHE A 142 5.74 -2.05 5.05
CA PHE A 142 5.80 -2.64 3.71
C PHE A 142 5.23 -4.06 3.59
N ALA A 143 4.41 -4.51 4.54
CA ALA A 143 3.68 -5.75 4.38
C ALA A 143 2.66 -5.66 3.24
N LEU A 144 2.40 -6.81 2.59
CA LEU A 144 1.37 -6.98 1.57
C LEU A 144 0.48 -8.14 1.97
N ILE A 145 -0.80 -7.86 2.19
CA ILE A 145 -1.79 -8.85 2.58
C ILE A 145 -2.83 -8.96 1.46
N TYR A 146 -2.95 -10.15 0.89
CA TYR A 146 -3.89 -10.43 -0.19
C TYR A 146 -5.31 -10.70 0.30
N THR A 147 -6.22 -10.70 -0.67
CA THR A 147 -7.68 -10.71 -0.53
C THR A 147 -8.19 -11.72 0.51
N ASN A 148 -9.17 -11.30 1.34
CA ASN A 148 -9.89 -12.11 2.32
C ASN A 148 -9.01 -12.79 3.37
N SER A 149 -7.80 -12.30 3.61
CA SER A 149 -6.93 -12.81 4.68
C SER A 149 -7.20 -12.08 5.98
N VAL A 150 -7.07 -12.79 7.10
CA VAL A 150 -7.39 -12.30 8.44
C VAL A 150 -6.16 -12.38 9.33
N VAL A 151 -5.77 -11.26 9.92
CA VAL A 151 -4.77 -11.18 11.00
C VAL A 151 -5.53 -11.12 12.31
N ARG A 152 -5.52 -12.24 13.06
CA ARG A 152 -6.32 -12.41 14.27
C ARG A 152 -5.66 -11.78 15.49
N THR A 153 -6.47 -11.50 16.48
CA THR A 153 -6.15 -10.78 17.73
C THR A 153 -4.77 -11.11 18.30
N TYR A 154 -4.01 -10.06 18.64
CA TYR A 154 -2.64 -10.09 19.17
C TYR A 154 -1.59 -10.70 18.23
N ALA A 155 -1.93 -11.00 16.98
CA ALA A 155 -0.94 -11.45 16.00
C ALA A 155 0.00 -10.31 15.59
N LYS A 156 1.23 -10.68 15.24
CA LYS A 156 2.28 -9.77 14.80
C LYS A 156 2.77 -10.19 13.42
N VAL A 157 2.64 -9.30 12.45
CA VAL A 157 3.12 -9.48 11.08
C VAL A 157 4.35 -8.59 10.90
N GLY A 158 5.49 -9.20 10.62
CA GLY A 158 6.76 -8.50 10.47
C GLY A 158 6.86 -7.66 9.19
N LYS A 159 7.98 -6.96 9.08
CA LYS A 159 8.31 -6.09 7.96
C LYS A 159 8.42 -6.85 6.64
N CYS A 160 7.95 -6.25 5.55
CA CYS A 160 8.03 -6.84 4.21
C CYS A 160 7.40 -8.23 4.06
N VAL A 161 6.54 -8.65 4.98
CA VAL A 161 5.82 -9.93 4.88
C VAL A 161 4.85 -9.89 3.71
N ARG A 162 4.76 -11.00 2.96
CA ARG A 162 3.69 -11.26 2.00
C ARG A 162 2.76 -12.32 2.55
N ILE A 163 1.47 -12.02 2.66
CA ILE A 163 0.42 -12.98 3.04
C ILE A 163 -0.47 -13.19 1.83
N GLY A 164 -0.58 -14.44 1.38
CA GLY A 164 -1.44 -14.86 0.28
C GLY A 164 -2.93 -14.63 0.55
N SER A 165 -3.77 -14.98 -0.41
CA SER A 165 -5.23 -14.84 -0.29
C SER A 165 -5.83 -15.92 0.62
N ASN A 166 -6.95 -15.61 1.29
CA ASN A 166 -7.69 -16.53 2.17
C ASN A 166 -6.82 -17.17 3.27
N CYS A 167 -5.86 -16.43 3.78
CA CYS A 167 -5.00 -16.87 4.88
C CYS A 167 -5.56 -16.46 6.23
N THR A 168 -5.18 -17.20 7.27
CA THR A 168 -5.44 -16.84 8.67
C THR A 168 -4.13 -16.80 9.45
N ILE A 169 -3.76 -15.62 9.93
CA ILE A 169 -2.70 -15.50 10.94
C ILE A 169 -3.38 -15.66 12.29
N CYS A 170 -3.09 -16.77 12.98
CA CYS A 170 -3.79 -17.17 14.20
C CYS A 170 -3.53 -16.20 15.37
N ASN A 171 -4.38 -16.27 16.42
CA ASN A 171 -4.23 -15.43 17.60
C ASN A 171 -2.83 -15.61 18.22
N ASN A 172 -2.20 -14.49 18.59
CA ASN A 172 -0.85 -14.43 19.18
C ASN A 172 0.28 -14.94 18.26
N ALA A 173 0.00 -15.34 17.03
CA ALA A 173 1.03 -15.78 16.10
C ALA A 173 1.98 -14.63 15.74
N THR A 174 3.23 -14.98 15.46
CA THR A 174 4.24 -14.03 14.98
C THR A 174 4.78 -14.50 13.63
N VAL A 175 4.61 -13.68 12.61
CA VAL A 175 5.17 -13.90 11.27
C VAL A 175 6.44 -13.05 11.16
N SER A 176 7.58 -13.71 10.94
CA SER A 176 8.88 -13.03 10.87
C SER A 176 9.01 -12.13 9.63
N ASP A 177 9.92 -11.14 9.70
CA ASP A 177 10.22 -10.24 8.60
C ASP A 177 10.53 -10.99 7.30
N GLY A 178 10.03 -10.47 6.19
CA GLY A 178 10.25 -11.00 4.86
C GLY A 178 9.61 -12.36 4.57
N ALA A 179 8.84 -12.92 5.50
CA ALA A 179 8.16 -14.21 5.26
C ALA A 179 7.16 -14.11 4.10
N ASP A 180 7.03 -15.21 3.37
CA ASP A 180 6.03 -15.41 2.33
C ASP A 180 5.06 -16.52 2.75
N ILE A 181 3.83 -16.16 3.05
CA ILE A 181 2.76 -17.08 3.45
C ILE A 181 1.95 -17.41 2.20
N PRO A 182 1.94 -18.69 1.75
CA PRO A 182 1.15 -19.10 0.58
C PRO A 182 -0.35 -18.91 0.78
N ASP A 183 -1.09 -18.86 -0.34
CA ASP A 183 -2.57 -18.80 -0.32
C ASP A 183 -3.17 -19.95 0.52
N CYS A 184 -4.32 -19.68 1.12
CA CYS A 184 -5.10 -20.66 1.90
C CYS A 184 -4.35 -21.29 3.09
N THR A 185 -3.42 -20.54 3.70
CA THR A 185 -2.60 -21.01 4.83
C THR A 185 -3.13 -20.49 6.17
N ALA A 186 -3.09 -21.34 7.21
CA ALA A 186 -3.22 -20.93 8.60
C ALA A 186 -1.82 -20.93 9.26
N ALA A 187 -1.35 -19.75 9.68
CA ALA A 187 -0.07 -19.58 10.38
C ALA A 187 -0.31 -19.44 11.89
N HIS A 188 0.45 -20.22 12.68
CA HIS A 188 0.32 -20.32 14.15
C HIS A 188 1.51 -19.73 14.89
#